data_bcb1eba42a1f77440d2cf191b58d65af
#
_entry.id   bcb1eba42a1f77440d2cf191b58d65af
#
_cell.length_a   1.000
_cell.length_b   1.000
_cell.length_c   1.000
_cell.angle_alpha   90.00
_cell.angle_beta   90.00
_cell.angle_gamma   90.00
#
_symmetry.space_group_name_H-M   'P 1'
#
loop_
_entity.id
_entity.type
_entity.pdbx_description
1 polymer ?
#
loop_
_entity_poly.entity_id
_entity_poly.type
_entity_poly.pdbx_seq_one_letter_code
_entity_poly.pdbx_strand_id
1 'polypeptide(L)'
;MRQKNSATLTVIDMQIAFAEPSSDWFIPRYKEVEARVAQLVNAFEDSVVWTKFVRDPEEQGAWADYYDRWASFRVDKDSEQWDITLETRPEHATISLPTFSKWG
;
A
#
# COMPACT_ATOMS: atom_id res chain seq x y z
N MET A 1 29.63 -15.08 -2.98
CA MET A 1 28.49 -14.60 -2.20
C MET A 1 28.19 -13.16 -2.53
N ARG A 2 26.93 -12.88 -2.75
CA ARG A 2 26.55 -11.50 -2.96
C ARG A 2 26.75 -10.71 -1.68
N GLN A 3 27.33 -9.55 -1.82
CA GLN A 3 27.47 -8.70 -0.67
C GLN A 3 26.08 -8.25 -0.18
N LYS A 4 25.89 -8.39 1.12
CA LYS A 4 24.66 -7.87 1.72
C LYS A 4 24.71 -6.36 1.66
N ASN A 5 23.86 -5.77 0.87
CA ASN A 5 23.84 -4.34 0.81
C ASN A 5 22.86 -3.79 1.87
N SER A 6 22.98 -2.51 2.14
CA SER A 6 22.13 -1.86 3.12
C SER A 6 20.85 -1.31 2.52
N ALA A 7 20.64 -1.52 1.22
CA ALA A 7 19.45 -1.01 0.56
C ALA A 7 18.22 -1.83 0.92
N THR A 8 17.12 -1.16 1.10
CA THR A 8 15.83 -1.76 1.38
C THR A 8 14.84 -1.31 0.32
N LEU A 9 14.08 -2.25 -0.20
CA LEU A 9 12.98 -1.93 -1.10
C LEU A 9 11.76 -1.54 -0.28
N THR A 10 11.25 -0.33 -0.47
CA THR A 10 10.01 0.10 0.13
C THR A 10 8.91 0.08 -0.93
N VAL A 11 7.89 -0.73 -0.70
CA VAL A 11 6.75 -0.85 -1.61
C VAL A 11 5.59 -0.07 -1.00
N ILE A 12 5.14 0.95 -1.73
CA ILE A 12 4.18 1.92 -1.21
C ILE A 12 2.81 1.71 -1.81
N ASP A 13 1.83 1.41 -0.93
CA ASP A 13 0.39 1.44 -1.26
C ASP A 13 -0.03 0.53 -2.42
N MET A 14 0.55 -0.66 -2.52
CA MET A 14 0.15 -1.65 -3.52
C MET A 14 -1.06 -2.43 -3.01
N GLN A 15 -2.23 -1.81 -3.06
CA GLN A 15 -3.43 -2.27 -2.38
C GLN A 15 -4.61 -2.42 -3.34
N ILE A 16 -5.60 -3.22 -2.93
CA ILE A 16 -6.81 -3.48 -3.73
C ILE A 16 -7.52 -2.18 -4.12
N ALA A 17 -7.58 -1.20 -3.21
CA ALA A 17 -8.23 0.08 -3.49
C ALA A 17 -7.71 0.76 -4.76
N PHE A 18 -6.45 0.53 -5.12
CA PHE A 18 -5.82 1.12 -6.29
C PHE A 18 -5.79 0.17 -7.49
N ALA A 19 -6.09 -1.10 -7.27
CA ALA A 19 -5.95 -2.15 -8.28
C ALA A 19 -7.26 -2.54 -8.95
N GLU A 20 -8.38 -2.40 -8.27
CA GLU A 20 -9.67 -2.86 -8.78
C GLU A 20 -10.28 -1.84 -9.72
N PRO A 21 -10.65 -2.25 -10.96
CA PRO A 21 -11.27 -1.31 -11.92
C PRO A 21 -12.54 -0.66 -11.42
N SER A 22 -13.27 -1.30 -10.51
CA SER A 22 -14.50 -0.75 -9.94
C SER A 22 -14.26 0.26 -8.83
N SER A 23 -13.01 0.39 -8.37
CA SER A 23 -12.65 1.32 -7.31
C SER A 23 -12.59 2.76 -7.83
N ASP A 24 -13.05 3.72 -7.03
CA ASP A 24 -12.93 5.14 -7.35
C ASP A 24 -11.48 5.60 -7.43
N TRP A 25 -10.57 4.87 -6.83
CA TRP A 25 -9.14 5.20 -6.81
C TRP A 25 -8.32 4.32 -7.76
N PHE A 26 -8.95 3.64 -8.68
CA PHE A 26 -8.29 2.73 -9.62
C PHE A 26 -7.18 3.45 -10.42
N ILE A 27 -6.03 2.80 -10.49
CA ILE A 27 -4.89 3.26 -11.29
C ILE A 27 -4.80 2.36 -12.52
N PRO A 28 -5.04 2.89 -13.74
CA PRO A 28 -5.13 2.05 -14.95
C PRO A 28 -3.89 1.20 -15.27
N ARG A 29 -2.71 1.66 -14.85
CA ARG A 29 -1.46 0.93 -15.12
C ARG A 29 -0.99 0.09 -13.94
N TYR A 30 -1.87 -0.13 -12.97
CA TYR A 30 -1.52 -0.85 -11.75
C TYR A 30 -0.89 -2.22 -12.03
N LYS A 31 -1.46 -2.99 -12.93
CA LYS A 31 -0.97 -4.34 -13.21
C LYS A 31 0.45 -4.36 -13.78
N GLU A 32 0.79 -3.36 -14.58
CA GLU A 32 2.14 -3.25 -15.11
C GLU A 32 3.14 -2.97 -14.00
N VAL A 33 2.78 -2.05 -13.11
CA VAL A 33 3.62 -1.70 -11.95
C VAL A 33 3.73 -2.90 -11.02
N GLU A 34 2.61 -3.59 -10.78
CA GLU A 34 2.58 -4.76 -9.90
C GLU A 34 3.56 -5.84 -10.35
N ALA A 35 3.60 -6.13 -11.65
CA ALA A 35 4.51 -7.13 -12.18
C ALA A 35 5.96 -6.75 -11.94
N ARG A 36 6.31 -5.48 -12.11
CA ARG A 36 7.68 -5.01 -11.86
C ARG A 36 8.02 -5.03 -10.39
N VAL A 37 7.06 -4.67 -9.53
CA VAL A 37 7.26 -4.72 -8.09
C VAL A 37 7.50 -6.15 -7.64
N ALA A 38 6.76 -7.11 -8.17
CA ALA A 38 6.97 -8.52 -7.84
C ALA A 38 8.39 -8.97 -8.15
N GLN A 39 8.94 -8.53 -9.28
CA GLN A 39 10.32 -8.85 -9.65
C GLN A 39 11.30 -8.23 -8.66
N LEU A 40 11.07 -6.99 -8.25
CA LEU A 40 11.94 -6.31 -7.30
C LEU A 40 11.87 -6.96 -5.91
N VAL A 41 10.69 -7.36 -5.48
CA VAL A 41 10.54 -8.04 -4.20
C VAL A 41 11.37 -9.32 -4.18
N ASN A 42 11.33 -10.10 -5.25
CA ASN A 42 12.14 -11.30 -5.33
C ASN A 42 13.64 -10.98 -5.31
N ALA A 43 14.05 -9.89 -5.94
CA ALA A 43 15.46 -9.51 -5.98
C ALA A 43 15.96 -9.02 -4.62
N PHE A 44 15.11 -8.38 -3.84
CA PHE A 44 15.50 -7.84 -2.54
C PHE A 44 15.31 -8.83 -1.38
N GLU A 45 14.66 -9.96 -1.63
CA GLU A 45 14.48 -11.06 -0.66
C GLU A 45 13.87 -10.56 0.66
N ASP A 46 14.65 -10.56 1.74
CA ASP A 46 14.16 -10.18 3.06
C ASP A 46 14.21 -8.67 3.32
N SER A 47 14.86 -7.92 2.42
CA SER A 47 15.05 -6.47 2.60
C SER A 47 13.90 -5.69 1.97
N VAL A 48 12.67 -6.01 2.35
CA VAL A 48 11.46 -5.39 1.80
C VAL A 48 10.60 -4.87 2.95
N VAL A 49 10.12 -3.63 2.78
CA VAL A 49 9.15 -3.02 3.68
C VAL A 49 7.92 -2.65 2.85
N TRP A 50 6.77 -3.06 3.32
CA TRP A 50 5.49 -2.73 2.70
C TRP A 50 4.85 -1.57 3.44
N THR A 51 4.32 -0.60 2.73
CA THR A 51 3.48 0.41 3.36
C THR A 51 2.05 0.23 2.90
N LYS A 52 1.14 0.51 3.80
CA LYS A 52 -0.29 0.38 3.58
C LYS A 52 -0.97 1.67 3.97
N PHE A 53 -1.83 2.18 3.09
CA PHE A 53 -2.73 3.26 3.46
C PHE A 53 -3.97 2.63 4.09
N VAL A 54 -4.39 3.15 5.23
CA VAL A 54 -5.63 2.72 5.88
C VAL A 54 -6.37 3.96 6.37
N ARG A 55 -7.69 3.88 6.42
CA ARG A 55 -8.48 4.97 6.94
C ARG A 55 -8.34 5.05 8.47
N ASP A 56 -8.18 6.28 8.97
CA ASP A 56 -8.28 6.55 10.40
C ASP A 56 -9.77 6.74 10.72
N PRO A 57 -10.38 5.90 11.56
CA PRO A 57 -11.79 6.05 11.88
C PRO A 57 -12.11 7.35 12.65
N GLU A 58 -11.09 8.00 13.18
CA GLU A 58 -11.25 9.27 13.87
C GLU A 58 -10.77 10.43 12.98
N GLU A 59 -10.97 10.33 11.69
CA GLU A 59 -10.54 11.34 10.74
C GLU A 59 -11.09 12.72 11.07
N GLN A 60 -10.26 13.75 10.92
CA GLN A 60 -10.60 15.13 11.24
C GLN A 60 -10.12 16.08 10.16
N GLY A 61 -10.69 17.28 10.13
CA GLY A 61 -10.23 18.33 9.23
C GLY A 61 -10.30 17.94 7.78
N ALA A 62 -9.19 18.14 7.07
CA ALA A 62 -9.11 17.86 5.62
C ALA A 62 -9.39 16.39 5.31
N TRP A 63 -9.01 15.46 6.20
CA TRP A 63 -9.27 14.04 5.97
C TRP A 63 -10.76 13.71 6.09
N ALA A 64 -11.48 14.36 7.01
CA ALA A 64 -12.93 14.17 7.10
C ALA A 64 -13.60 14.65 5.82
N ASP A 65 -13.21 15.82 5.31
CA ASP A 65 -13.74 16.37 4.06
C ASP A 65 -13.41 15.45 2.88
N TYR A 66 -12.21 14.87 2.88
CA TYR A 66 -11.78 13.97 1.83
C TYR A 66 -12.68 12.72 1.77
N TYR A 67 -12.98 12.13 2.91
CA TYR A 67 -13.85 10.94 2.95
C TYR A 67 -15.32 11.29 2.73
N ASP A 68 -15.74 12.52 2.97
CA ASP A 68 -17.06 12.98 2.56
C ASP A 68 -17.19 12.93 1.04
N ARG A 69 -16.13 13.30 0.34
CA ARG A 69 -16.07 13.27 -1.12
C ARG A 69 -15.93 11.84 -1.65
N TRP A 70 -15.12 11.02 -0.98
CA TRP A 70 -14.82 9.65 -1.41
C TRP A 70 -15.43 8.65 -0.43
N ALA A 71 -16.75 8.74 -0.27
CA ALA A 71 -17.46 7.95 0.75
C ALA A 71 -17.30 6.44 0.58
N SER A 72 -17.03 5.95 -0.62
CA SER A 72 -16.81 4.52 -0.84
C SER A 72 -15.57 3.99 -0.08
N PHE A 73 -14.68 4.88 0.33
CA PHE A 73 -13.48 4.51 1.10
C PHE A 73 -13.64 4.79 2.60
N ARG A 74 -14.82 5.18 3.05
CA ARG A 74 -15.08 5.36 4.47
C ARG A 74 -15.44 4.01 5.08
N VAL A 75 -14.46 3.12 5.08
CA VAL A 75 -14.57 1.73 5.54
C VAL A 75 -13.55 1.47 6.65
N ASP A 76 -13.75 0.38 7.38
CA ASP A 76 -12.85 0.03 8.47
C ASP A 76 -11.43 -0.23 7.98
N LYS A 77 -10.47 -0.05 8.89
CA LYS A 77 -9.06 -0.33 8.61
C LYS A 77 -8.80 -1.78 8.23
N ASP A 78 -9.70 -2.69 8.60
CA ASP A 78 -9.58 -4.11 8.30
C ASP A 78 -10.31 -4.49 7.00
N SER A 79 -10.87 -3.52 6.29
CA SER A 79 -11.51 -3.78 5.01
C SER A 79 -10.52 -4.34 4.00
N GLU A 80 -10.98 -5.29 3.18
CA GLU A 80 -10.14 -5.87 2.14
C GLU A 80 -9.68 -4.87 1.09
N GLN A 81 -10.33 -3.70 0.99
CA GLN A 81 -9.88 -2.65 0.09
C GLN A 81 -8.48 -2.17 0.40
N TRP A 82 -8.06 -2.30 1.66
CA TRP A 82 -6.73 -1.90 2.09
C TRP A 82 -5.68 -3.00 1.96
N ASP A 83 -6.09 -4.21 1.60
CA ASP A 83 -5.16 -5.33 1.51
C ASP A 83 -4.14 -5.12 0.40
N ILE A 84 -2.91 -5.56 0.66
CA ILE A 84 -1.83 -5.56 -0.33
C ILE A 84 -2.13 -6.66 -1.34
N THR A 85 -2.00 -6.33 -2.64
CA THR A 85 -2.31 -7.26 -3.72
C THR A 85 -1.22 -8.27 -3.99
N LEU A 86 0.00 -8.00 -3.52
CA LEU A 86 1.14 -8.89 -3.70
C LEU A 86 1.30 -9.78 -2.49
N GLU A 87 1.93 -10.94 -2.69
CA GLU A 87 2.22 -11.86 -1.61
C GLU A 87 3.34 -11.30 -0.74
N THR A 88 3.05 -11.10 0.53
CA THR A 88 4.06 -10.65 1.50
C THR A 88 4.63 -11.86 2.23
N ARG A 89 5.86 -11.70 2.75
CA ARG A 89 6.53 -12.76 3.49
C ARG A 89 6.59 -12.40 4.98
N PRO A 90 6.64 -13.42 5.86
CA PRO A 90 6.71 -13.16 7.30
C PRO A 90 7.90 -12.29 7.73
N GLU A 91 9.03 -12.37 7.01
CA GLU A 91 10.21 -11.58 7.31
C GLU A 91 10.07 -10.11 6.92
N HIS A 92 9.09 -9.77 6.10
CA HIS A 92 8.89 -8.40 5.65
C HIS A 92 8.15 -7.59 6.71
N ALA A 93 8.54 -6.34 6.90
CA ALA A 93 7.81 -5.42 7.75
C ALA A 93 6.67 -4.78 6.95
N THR A 94 5.56 -4.52 7.62
CA THR A 94 4.43 -3.79 7.03
C THR A 94 4.07 -2.62 7.94
N ILE A 95 3.99 -1.43 7.36
CA ILE A 95 3.66 -0.21 8.09
C ILE A 95 2.34 0.33 7.55
N SER A 96 1.37 0.49 8.44
CA SER A 96 0.04 1.01 8.09
C SER A 96 -0.11 2.43 8.64
N LEU A 97 -0.44 3.37 7.77
CA LEU A 97 -0.61 4.77 8.14
C LEU A 97 -1.83 5.37 7.46
N PRO A 98 -2.51 6.31 8.13
CA PRO A 98 -3.73 6.93 7.59
C PRO A 98 -3.45 8.14 6.70
N THR A 99 -2.22 8.33 6.27
CA THR A 99 -1.80 9.45 5.42
C THR A 99 -1.10 8.93 4.18
N PHE A 100 -1.11 9.72 3.10
CA PHE A 100 -0.39 9.34 1.89
C PHE A 100 1.11 9.50 2.07
N SER A 101 1.55 10.44 2.91
CA SER A 101 2.98 10.57 3.22
C SER A 101 3.34 9.58 4.31
N LYS A 102 4.33 8.73 4.04
CA LYS A 102 4.81 7.74 5.00
C LYS A 102 6.03 8.23 5.76
N TRP A 103 6.46 9.44 5.48
CA TRP A 103 7.70 9.96 6.03
C TRP A 103 7.52 11.12 7.00
N GLY A 104 6.28 11.50 7.28
CA GLY A 104 6.12 12.54 8.23
C GLY A 104 4.98 13.39 8.18
#